data_3cd35b6c4785916448c0bb8c5f02e176
#
_entry.id   3cd35b6c4785916448c0bb8c5f02e176
#
_cell.length_a   1.000
_cell.length_b   1.000
_cell.length_c   1.000
_cell.angle_alpha   90.00
_cell.angle_beta   90.00
_cell.angle_gamma   90.00
#
_symmetry.space_group_name_H-M   'P 1'
#
loop_
_entity.id
_entity.type
_entity.pdbx_description
1 polymer ?
#
loop_
_entity_poly.entity_id
_entity_poly.type
_entity_poly.pdbx_seq_one_letter_code
_entity_poly.pdbx_strand_id
1 'polypeptide(L)'
;KKLGVLKEQGYEHMAVHTLSHIGIAKKYGLKPHGMFRLNITNRYSLREYEKMGLSDTVLSFELLMSDAVSLCADSEIKTGIVGYGRLPLMITRRCPINNGRPCGKNKRPDCPHYITDRQGNNMPCLCSENTVEILNPDKLYLSDRQSELAKFDFILLKFTDESDTDAVLDMYLNDIKPDGKLTRGLYY
;
A
#
# COMPACT_ATOMS: atom_id res chain seq x y z
N LYS A 1 17.67 16.52 6.64
CA LYS A 1 18.18 16.36 8.03
C LYS A 1 17.65 15.08 8.70
N LYS A 2 16.32 14.84 8.81
CA LYS A 2 15.77 13.64 9.50
C LYS A 2 16.30 12.31 8.96
N LEU A 3 16.39 12.14 7.64
CA LEU A 3 16.89 10.89 7.02
C LEU A 3 18.38 10.62 7.30
N GLY A 4 19.20 11.67 7.40
CA GLY A 4 20.60 11.52 7.82
C GLY A 4 20.73 10.94 9.22
N VAL A 5 19.92 11.46 10.17
CA VAL A 5 19.86 10.94 11.55
C VAL A 5 19.43 9.47 11.58
N LEU A 6 18.40 9.09 10.79
CA LEU A 6 17.98 7.69 10.70
C LEU A 6 19.10 6.77 10.17
N LYS A 7 19.85 7.22 9.15
CA LYS A 7 21.01 6.47 8.65
C LYS A 7 22.09 6.28 9.73
N GLU A 8 22.39 7.32 10.50
CA GLU A 8 23.34 7.26 11.64
C GLU A 8 22.85 6.31 12.74
N GLN A 9 21.53 6.15 12.89
CA GLN A 9 20.90 5.19 13.81
C GLN A 9 20.86 3.75 13.27
N GLY A 10 21.43 3.47 12.09
CA GLY A 10 21.53 2.13 11.52
C GLY A 10 20.39 1.75 10.58
N TYR A 11 19.46 2.64 10.26
CA TYR A 11 18.44 2.35 9.24
C TYR A 11 19.07 2.29 7.85
N GLU A 12 18.86 1.18 7.13
CA GLU A 12 19.44 0.94 5.82
C GLU A 12 18.41 0.92 4.68
N HIS A 13 17.13 0.80 5.00
CA HIS A 13 16.05 0.58 4.05
C HIS A 13 15.06 1.73 4.04
N MET A 14 14.47 2.03 2.87
CA MET A 14 13.48 3.08 2.71
C MET A 14 12.35 2.62 1.77
N ALA A 15 11.11 2.62 2.27
CA ALA A 15 9.93 2.45 1.42
C ALA A 15 9.74 3.71 0.54
N VAL A 16 9.63 3.52 -0.77
CA VAL A 16 9.52 4.61 -1.74
C VAL A 16 8.18 4.55 -2.47
N HIS A 17 7.44 5.65 -2.44
CA HIS A 17 6.10 5.78 -3.00
C HIS A 17 6.04 6.70 -4.22
N THR A 18 7.13 7.39 -4.53
CA THR A 18 7.23 8.31 -5.67
C THR A 18 8.64 8.26 -6.25
N LEU A 19 8.78 8.67 -7.50
CA LEU A 19 10.07 8.73 -8.19
C LEU A 19 11.12 9.55 -7.43
N SER A 20 10.71 10.68 -6.83
CA SER A 20 11.62 11.54 -6.07
C SER A 20 12.18 10.85 -4.81
N HIS A 21 11.44 9.91 -4.22
CA HIS A 21 11.92 9.16 -3.05
C HIS A 21 13.11 8.25 -3.39
N ILE A 22 13.19 7.72 -4.62
CA ILE A 22 14.34 6.91 -5.08
C ILE A 22 15.61 7.75 -5.07
N GLY A 23 15.56 8.97 -5.63
CA GLY A 23 16.69 9.90 -5.59
C GLY A 23 17.10 10.28 -4.17
N ILE A 24 16.12 10.45 -3.28
CA ILE A 24 16.38 10.73 -1.86
C ILE A 24 17.04 9.51 -1.19
N ALA A 25 16.53 8.30 -1.38
CA ALA A 25 17.12 7.08 -0.83
C ALA A 25 18.59 6.94 -1.25
N LYS A 26 18.88 7.09 -2.55
CA LYS A 26 20.25 7.07 -3.09
C LYS A 26 21.15 8.12 -2.45
N LYS A 27 20.66 9.36 -2.31
CA LYS A 27 21.42 10.46 -1.70
C LYS A 27 21.89 10.14 -0.27
N TYR A 28 21.10 9.39 0.47
CA TYR A 28 21.41 9.00 1.86
C TYR A 28 21.99 7.59 1.99
N GLY A 29 22.28 6.90 0.88
CA GLY A 29 22.81 5.53 0.89
C GLY A 29 21.85 4.51 1.49
N LEU A 30 20.53 4.72 1.30
CA LEU A 30 19.47 3.82 1.72
C LEU A 30 19.06 2.92 0.54
N LYS A 31 18.69 1.68 0.83
CA LYS A 31 18.13 0.75 -0.15
C LYS A 31 16.66 1.09 -0.41
N PRO A 32 16.27 1.46 -1.64
CA PRO A 32 14.87 1.80 -1.93
C PRO A 32 14.04 0.56 -2.20
N HIS A 33 12.92 0.43 -1.47
CA HIS A 33 11.90 -0.59 -1.65
C HIS A 33 10.67 0.03 -2.29
N GLY A 34 10.36 -0.34 -3.54
CA GLY A 34 9.24 0.21 -4.29
C GLY A 34 7.90 -0.22 -3.71
N MET A 35 7.01 0.74 -3.46
CA MET A 35 5.66 0.47 -2.98
C MET A 35 4.65 0.59 -4.13
N PHE A 36 3.48 0.00 -3.97
CA PHE A 36 2.41 -0.03 -4.98
C PHE A 36 2.04 1.34 -5.57
N ARG A 37 2.34 2.45 -4.86
CA ARG A 37 2.12 3.82 -5.36
C ARG A 37 3.07 4.25 -6.48
N LEU A 38 4.12 3.50 -6.78
CA LEU A 38 4.92 3.70 -7.98
C LEU A 38 4.14 3.33 -9.24
N ASN A 39 3.00 2.66 -9.07
CA ASN A 39 2.04 2.29 -10.10
C ASN A 39 2.69 1.54 -11.27
N ILE A 40 3.48 0.52 -10.94
CA ILE A 40 4.14 -0.33 -11.94
C ILE A 40 3.10 -1.30 -12.49
N THR A 41 2.73 -1.08 -13.76
CA THR A 41 1.66 -1.83 -14.45
C THR A 41 2.13 -2.51 -15.74
N ASN A 42 3.39 -2.36 -16.11
CA ASN A 42 3.94 -2.95 -17.30
C ASN A 42 5.47 -3.13 -17.20
N ARG A 43 6.03 -4.01 -18.04
CA ARG A 43 7.46 -4.33 -18.04
C ARG A 43 8.37 -3.15 -18.36
N TYR A 44 7.90 -2.16 -19.11
CA TYR A 44 8.74 -1.00 -19.44
C TYR A 44 8.96 -0.12 -18.21
N SER A 45 7.88 0.18 -17.47
CA SER A 45 8.00 0.90 -16.20
C SER A 45 8.80 0.11 -15.18
N LEU A 46 8.60 -1.20 -15.07
CA LEU A 46 9.37 -2.08 -14.17
C LEU A 46 10.87 -1.96 -14.46
N ARG A 47 11.28 -2.16 -15.72
CA ARG A 47 12.69 -2.05 -16.13
C ARG A 47 13.31 -0.69 -15.87
N GLU A 48 12.56 0.39 -16.05
CA GLU A 48 13.08 1.73 -15.72
C GLU A 48 13.32 1.89 -14.21
N TYR A 49 12.44 1.38 -13.36
CA TYR A 49 12.63 1.38 -11.92
C TYR A 49 13.78 0.46 -11.48
N GLU A 50 13.98 -0.69 -12.13
CA GLU A 50 15.15 -1.57 -11.94
C GLU A 50 16.44 -0.80 -12.23
N LYS A 51 16.55 -0.13 -13.39
CA LYS A 51 17.70 0.73 -13.74
C LYS A 51 17.91 1.88 -12.74
N MET A 52 16.82 2.39 -12.15
CA MET A 52 16.89 3.38 -11.08
C MET A 52 17.34 2.78 -9.75
N GLY A 53 17.61 1.48 -9.68
CA GLY A 53 18.20 0.79 -8.54
C GLY A 53 17.23 0.53 -7.40
N LEU A 54 15.97 0.21 -7.69
CA LEU A 54 15.10 -0.41 -6.69
C LEU A 54 15.69 -1.76 -6.25
N SER A 55 15.58 -2.06 -4.97
CA SER A 55 15.98 -3.36 -4.42
C SER A 55 14.91 -4.43 -4.63
N ASP A 56 13.67 -4.02 -4.57
CA ASP A 56 12.46 -4.80 -4.83
C ASP A 56 11.27 -3.85 -5.05
N THR A 57 10.10 -4.41 -5.41
CA THR A 57 8.90 -3.59 -5.58
C THR A 57 7.61 -4.36 -5.36
N VAL A 58 6.60 -3.66 -4.83
CA VAL A 58 5.20 -4.09 -4.85
C VAL A 58 4.56 -3.58 -6.13
N LEU A 59 4.03 -4.48 -6.97
CA LEU A 59 3.33 -4.15 -8.20
C LEU A 59 2.02 -3.39 -7.91
N SER A 60 1.49 -2.72 -8.93
CA SER A 60 0.20 -2.03 -8.80
C SER A 60 -0.92 -3.02 -8.51
N PHE A 61 -1.79 -2.68 -7.56
CA PHE A 61 -3.01 -3.43 -7.28
C PHE A 61 -4.12 -3.22 -8.33
N GLU A 62 -3.85 -2.42 -9.35
CA GLU A 62 -4.74 -2.19 -10.51
C GLU A 62 -4.51 -3.19 -11.64
N LEU A 63 -3.55 -4.13 -11.48
CA LEU A 63 -3.29 -5.21 -12.41
C LEU A 63 -4.26 -6.38 -12.21
N LEU A 64 -4.57 -7.07 -13.31
CA LEU A 64 -5.11 -8.43 -13.22
C LEU A 64 -4.04 -9.37 -12.65
N MET A 65 -4.45 -10.44 -11.97
CA MET A 65 -3.53 -11.42 -11.38
C MET A 65 -2.61 -12.05 -12.43
N SER A 66 -3.14 -12.37 -13.60
CA SER A 66 -2.37 -12.92 -14.73
C SER A 66 -1.26 -11.98 -15.18
N ASP A 67 -1.55 -10.66 -15.24
CA ASP A 67 -0.58 -9.65 -15.68
C ASP A 67 0.49 -9.42 -14.60
N ALA A 68 0.08 -9.41 -13.34
CA ALA A 68 1.01 -9.30 -12.21
C ALA A 68 1.98 -10.50 -12.17
N VAL A 69 1.49 -11.72 -12.37
CA VAL A 69 2.32 -12.93 -12.47
C VAL A 69 3.29 -12.87 -13.64
N SER A 70 2.82 -12.39 -14.81
CA SER A 70 3.68 -12.24 -15.98
C SER A 70 4.79 -11.21 -15.72
N LEU A 71 4.46 -10.08 -15.09
CA LEU A 71 5.48 -9.08 -14.72
C LEU A 71 6.49 -9.61 -13.71
N CYS A 72 6.05 -10.40 -12.72
CA CYS A 72 6.93 -11.03 -11.76
C CYS A 72 7.94 -11.96 -12.46
N ALA A 73 7.48 -12.78 -13.41
CA ALA A 73 8.34 -13.69 -14.15
C ALA A 73 9.39 -12.98 -15.04
N ASP A 74 9.09 -11.76 -15.49
CA ASP A 74 9.97 -10.94 -16.34
C ASP A 74 10.91 -10.00 -15.54
N SER A 75 10.79 -9.97 -14.20
CA SER A 75 11.52 -9.02 -13.34
C SER A 75 12.92 -9.51 -13.00
N GLU A 76 13.88 -8.56 -12.97
CA GLU A 76 15.26 -8.79 -12.48
C GLU A 76 15.39 -8.54 -10.96
N ILE A 77 14.39 -7.90 -10.35
CA ILE A 77 14.32 -7.65 -8.91
C ILE A 77 13.14 -8.40 -8.28
N LYS A 78 13.18 -8.61 -6.99
CA LYS A 78 12.06 -9.24 -6.29
C LYS A 78 10.78 -8.42 -6.42
N THR A 79 9.69 -9.09 -6.75
CA THR A 79 8.38 -8.46 -6.90
C THR A 79 7.34 -9.09 -5.99
N GLY A 80 6.47 -8.26 -5.46
CA GLY A 80 5.34 -8.67 -4.64
C GLY A 80 4.05 -7.97 -5.03
N ILE A 81 2.97 -8.39 -4.40
CA ILE A 81 1.65 -7.76 -4.55
C ILE A 81 1.06 -7.43 -3.18
N VAL A 82 0.04 -6.58 -3.16
CA VAL A 82 -0.78 -6.37 -1.97
C VAL A 82 -1.71 -7.56 -1.81
N GLY A 83 -1.60 -8.29 -0.70
CA GLY A 83 -2.42 -9.48 -0.41
C GLY A 83 -3.51 -9.25 0.63
N TYR A 84 -3.36 -8.19 1.45
CA TYR A 84 -4.29 -7.86 2.52
C TYR A 84 -4.40 -6.36 2.76
N GLY A 85 -5.57 -5.93 3.18
CA GLY A 85 -5.84 -4.61 3.76
C GLY A 85 -6.69 -3.70 2.87
N ARG A 86 -6.96 -2.49 3.35
CA ARG A 86 -7.77 -1.53 2.60
C ARG A 86 -6.97 -0.85 1.52
N LEU A 87 -7.41 -1.02 0.27
CA LEU A 87 -6.79 -0.34 -0.87
C LEU A 87 -7.13 1.15 -0.86
N PRO A 88 -6.17 2.03 -1.19
CA PRO A 88 -6.43 3.45 -1.34
C PRO A 88 -7.23 3.73 -2.62
N LEU A 89 -8.30 4.51 -2.49
CA LEU A 89 -9.12 4.98 -3.60
C LEU A 89 -8.71 6.39 -4.03
N MET A 90 -8.41 7.26 -3.06
CA MET A 90 -8.07 8.65 -3.32
C MET A 90 -7.17 9.21 -2.23
N ILE A 91 -6.32 10.14 -2.61
CA ILE A 91 -5.61 11.02 -1.68
C ILE A 91 -5.97 12.48 -1.96
N THR A 92 -6.31 13.24 -0.93
CA THR A 92 -6.67 14.64 -1.05
C THR A 92 -6.03 15.49 0.05
N ARG A 93 -5.75 16.76 -0.27
CA ARG A 93 -5.32 17.75 0.73
C ARG A 93 -6.49 18.42 1.44
N ARG A 94 -7.69 18.29 0.90
CA ARG A 94 -8.91 18.83 1.50
C ARG A 94 -9.65 17.73 2.23
N CYS A 95 -10.08 18.02 3.47
CA CYS A 95 -10.88 17.07 4.24
C CYS A 95 -12.27 16.90 3.61
N PRO A 96 -12.67 15.71 3.17
CA PRO A 96 -13.98 15.49 2.56
C PRO A 96 -15.11 15.53 3.61
N ILE A 97 -14.78 15.34 4.90
CA ILE A 97 -15.75 15.32 6.01
C ILE A 97 -16.02 16.73 6.54
N ASN A 98 -15.03 17.62 6.53
CA ASN A 98 -15.10 18.96 7.10
C ASN A 98 -15.16 20.06 6.02
N ASN A 99 -16.00 19.89 5.00
CA ASN A 99 -16.21 20.87 3.93
C ASN A 99 -14.93 21.46 3.34
N GLY A 100 -13.90 20.62 3.18
CA GLY A 100 -12.61 21.00 2.61
C GLY A 100 -11.67 21.72 3.57
N ARG A 101 -12.04 21.95 4.83
CA ARG A 101 -11.19 22.57 5.84
C ARG A 101 -10.33 21.53 6.54
N PRO A 102 -9.01 21.69 6.63
CA PRO A 102 -8.18 20.77 7.40
C PRO A 102 -8.54 20.86 8.89
N CYS A 103 -8.49 19.76 9.60
CA CYS A 103 -8.75 19.72 11.05
C CYS A 103 -7.62 20.36 11.87
N GLY A 104 -6.48 20.70 11.25
CA GLY A 104 -5.29 21.19 11.94
C GLY A 104 -4.64 20.12 12.82
N LYS A 105 -3.85 20.59 13.80
CA LYS A 105 -3.19 19.68 14.76
C LYS A 105 -4.18 19.04 15.74
N ASN A 106 -5.31 19.68 15.96
CA ASN A 106 -6.37 19.17 16.85
C ASN A 106 -7.38 18.42 16.00
N LYS A 107 -7.22 17.10 15.92
CA LYS A 107 -8.24 16.24 15.33
C LYS A 107 -9.55 16.46 16.05
N ARG A 108 -10.65 16.64 15.29
CA ARG A 108 -11.98 16.77 15.87
C ARG A 108 -12.36 15.46 16.59
N PRO A 109 -12.68 15.47 17.88
CA PRO A 109 -13.01 14.25 18.60
C PRO A 109 -14.31 13.59 18.12
N ASP A 110 -15.20 14.38 17.50
CA ASP A 110 -16.49 13.96 16.92
C ASP A 110 -16.39 13.58 15.43
N CYS A 111 -15.19 13.51 14.86
CA CYS A 111 -15.01 13.15 13.45
C CYS A 111 -15.33 11.66 13.24
N PRO A 112 -16.27 11.30 12.35
CA PRO A 112 -16.60 9.89 12.08
C PRO A 112 -15.45 9.13 11.42
N HIS A 113 -14.47 9.82 10.84
CA HIS A 113 -13.35 9.25 10.09
C HIS A 113 -13.75 8.38 8.89
N TYR A 114 -14.93 8.59 8.33
CA TYR A 114 -15.38 7.98 7.08
C TYR A 114 -16.29 8.94 6.29
N ILE A 115 -16.44 8.66 5.03
CA ILE A 115 -17.48 9.23 4.16
C ILE A 115 -18.37 8.10 3.66
N THR A 116 -19.65 8.39 3.46
CA THR A 116 -20.62 7.41 2.98
C THR A 116 -20.95 7.69 1.52
N ASP A 117 -20.90 6.67 0.67
CA ASP A 117 -21.30 6.77 -0.72
C ASP A 117 -22.81 6.70 -0.89
N ARG A 118 -23.30 6.80 -2.14
CA ARG A 118 -24.75 6.76 -2.47
C ARG A 118 -25.38 5.38 -2.19
N GLN A 119 -24.56 4.34 -2.04
CA GLN A 119 -25.01 2.98 -1.77
C GLN A 119 -25.00 2.64 -0.27
N GLY A 120 -24.58 3.59 0.56
CA GLY A 120 -24.47 3.42 2.01
C GLY A 120 -23.15 2.78 2.48
N ASN A 121 -22.16 2.62 1.62
CA ASN A 121 -20.86 2.09 2.03
C ASN A 121 -20.03 3.17 2.73
N ASN A 122 -19.48 2.84 3.89
CA ASN A 122 -18.60 3.72 4.63
C ASN A 122 -17.14 3.55 4.19
N MET A 123 -16.61 4.55 3.50
CA MET A 123 -15.23 4.59 3.05
C MET A 123 -14.35 5.24 4.13
N PRO A 124 -13.46 4.50 4.81
CA PRO A 124 -12.62 5.05 5.86
C PRO A 124 -11.70 6.16 5.34
N CYS A 125 -11.48 7.18 6.16
CA CYS A 125 -10.62 8.32 5.89
C CYS A 125 -9.43 8.30 6.84
N LEU A 126 -8.25 7.95 6.32
CA LEU A 126 -7.01 7.97 7.07
C LEU A 126 -6.40 9.37 7.00
N CYS A 127 -6.51 10.10 8.11
CA CYS A 127 -6.07 11.49 8.20
C CYS A 127 -4.62 11.59 8.64
N SER A 128 -3.81 12.33 7.88
CA SER A 128 -2.49 12.80 8.27
C SER A 128 -2.49 14.33 8.44
N GLU A 129 -1.33 14.94 8.75
CA GLU A 129 -1.25 16.40 8.99
C GLU A 129 -1.74 17.23 7.81
N ASN A 130 -1.49 16.80 6.57
CA ASN A 130 -1.74 17.60 5.37
C ASN A 130 -2.53 16.86 4.29
N THR A 131 -2.90 15.61 4.53
CA THR A 131 -3.61 14.79 3.54
C THR A 131 -4.62 13.87 4.22
N VAL A 132 -5.64 13.51 3.47
CA VAL A 132 -6.61 12.48 3.82
C VAL A 132 -6.56 11.42 2.72
N GLU A 133 -6.33 10.18 3.10
CA GLU A 133 -6.42 9.02 2.23
C GLU A 133 -7.79 8.37 2.43
N ILE A 134 -8.57 8.27 1.36
CA ILE A 134 -9.86 7.59 1.36
C ILE A 134 -9.61 6.16 0.94
N LEU A 135 -10.07 5.22 1.75
CA LEU A 135 -9.83 3.80 1.58
C LEU A 135 -11.09 3.07 1.11
N ASN A 136 -10.86 1.94 0.45
CA ASN A 136 -11.94 1.02 0.08
C ASN A 136 -12.69 0.56 1.34
N PRO A 137 -14.05 0.55 1.34
CA PRO A 137 -14.84 0.05 2.47
C PRO A 137 -14.59 -1.43 2.75
N ASP A 138 -14.25 -2.22 1.73
CA ASP A 138 -13.99 -3.65 1.86
C ASP A 138 -12.48 -3.92 1.90
N LYS A 139 -12.05 -4.86 2.73
CA LYS A 139 -10.64 -5.27 2.82
C LYS A 139 -10.29 -6.22 1.68
N LEU A 140 -9.16 -5.98 1.03
CA LEU A 140 -8.55 -6.97 0.15
C LEU A 140 -8.13 -8.18 0.97
N TYR A 141 -8.41 -9.39 0.48
CA TYR A 141 -8.00 -10.63 1.09
C TYR A 141 -7.71 -11.68 0.03
N LEU A 142 -6.50 -12.19 -0.03
CA LEU A 142 -6.04 -13.13 -1.05
C LEU A 142 -5.43 -14.43 -0.46
N SER A 143 -5.49 -14.65 0.85
CA SER A 143 -4.84 -15.81 1.48
C SER A 143 -5.33 -17.15 0.90
N ASP A 144 -6.60 -17.24 0.50
CA ASP A 144 -7.18 -18.43 -0.15
C ASP A 144 -6.70 -18.67 -1.61
N ARG A 145 -5.75 -17.84 -2.10
CA ARG A 145 -5.17 -17.92 -3.44
C ARG A 145 -3.69 -18.33 -3.43
N GLN A 146 -3.35 -19.27 -2.54
CA GLN A 146 -1.97 -19.69 -2.29
C GLN A 146 -1.18 -20.08 -3.54
N SER A 147 -1.80 -20.79 -4.50
CA SER A 147 -1.14 -21.20 -5.75
C SER A 147 -0.73 -20.04 -6.65
N GLU A 148 -1.43 -18.92 -6.56
CA GLU A 148 -1.12 -17.70 -7.30
C GLU A 148 -0.14 -16.84 -6.52
N LEU A 149 -0.34 -16.72 -5.19
CA LEU A 149 0.56 -15.98 -4.30
C LEU A 149 1.97 -16.55 -4.29
N ALA A 150 2.13 -17.87 -4.39
CA ALA A 150 3.41 -18.54 -4.45
C ALA A 150 4.27 -18.19 -5.69
N LYS A 151 3.70 -17.48 -6.67
CA LYS A 151 4.42 -17.00 -7.85
C LYS A 151 5.14 -15.67 -7.62
N PHE A 152 4.90 -15.01 -6.49
CA PHE A 152 5.54 -13.75 -6.10
C PHE A 152 6.61 -13.99 -5.06
N ASP A 153 7.62 -13.13 -5.03
CA ASP A 153 8.72 -13.24 -4.07
C ASP A 153 8.27 -12.88 -2.65
N PHE A 154 7.28 -12.02 -2.51
CA PHE A 154 6.70 -11.62 -1.22
C PHE A 154 5.29 -11.05 -1.37
N ILE A 155 4.57 -11.00 -0.26
CA ILE A 155 3.22 -10.45 -0.17
C ILE A 155 3.22 -9.29 0.83
N LEU A 156 2.66 -8.15 0.43
CA LEU A 156 2.48 -7.00 1.31
C LEU A 156 1.13 -7.09 2.03
N LEU A 157 1.16 -7.14 3.35
CA LEU A 157 -0.04 -6.97 4.20
C LEU A 157 -0.09 -5.51 4.66
N LYS A 158 -1.14 -4.78 4.25
CA LYS A 158 -1.32 -3.36 4.57
C LYS A 158 -2.29 -3.19 5.73
N PHE A 159 -1.76 -3.08 6.93
CA PHE A 159 -2.53 -2.77 8.13
C PHE A 159 -2.87 -1.28 8.19
N THR A 160 -4.09 -0.93 8.55
CA THR A 160 -4.59 0.45 8.60
C THR A 160 -5.48 0.75 9.81
N ASP A 161 -6.45 -0.10 10.09
CA ASP A 161 -7.45 0.04 11.14
C ASP A 161 -7.56 -1.21 12.04
N GLU A 162 -6.62 -2.13 11.90
CA GLU A 162 -6.53 -3.33 12.71
C GLU A 162 -6.03 -2.99 14.13
N SER A 163 -6.73 -3.48 15.14
CA SER A 163 -6.37 -3.33 16.55
C SER A 163 -5.31 -4.35 17.00
N ASP A 164 -5.28 -5.51 16.33
CA ASP A 164 -4.35 -6.61 16.59
C ASP A 164 -3.81 -7.13 15.26
N THR A 165 -2.58 -6.75 14.95
CA THR A 165 -1.90 -7.13 13.70
C THR A 165 -1.41 -8.56 13.72
N ASP A 166 -1.06 -9.10 14.89
CA ASP A 166 -0.57 -10.47 15.03
C ASP A 166 -1.70 -11.46 14.82
N ALA A 167 -2.88 -11.20 15.39
CA ALA A 167 -4.08 -11.99 15.13
C ALA A 167 -4.46 -12.01 13.64
N VAL A 168 -4.36 -10.86 12.96
CA VAL A 168 -4.62 -10.78 11.50
C VAL A 168 -3.57 -11.56 10.72
N LEU A 169 -2.30 -11.50 11.11
CA LEU A 169 -1.24 -12.27 10.47
C LEU A 169 -1.49 -13.78 10.61
N ASP A 170 -1.84 -14.23 11.82
CA ASP A 170 -2.18 -15.63 12.06
C ASP A 170 -3.38 -16.10 11.25
N MET A 171 -4.43 -15.28 11.17
CA MET A 171 -5.59 -15.55 10.31
C MET A 171 -5.19 -15.66 8.84
N TYR A 172 -4.35 -14.74 8.35
CA TYR A 172 -3.90 -14.75 6.97
C TYR A 172 -3.05 -15.98 6.64
N LEU A 173 -2.12 -16.36 7.51
CA LEU A 173 -1.25 -17.52 7.32
C LEU A 173 -2.02 -18.86 7.37
N ASN A 174 -3.10 -18.92 8.14
CA ASN A 174 -3.93 -20.12 8.29
C ASN A 174 -5.18 -20.13 7.38
N ASP A 175 -5.28 -19.18 6.45
CA ASP A 175 -6.43 -18.99 5.54
C ASP A 175 -7.80 -18.89 6.28
N ILE A 176 -7.78 -18.25 7.44
CA ILE A 176 -8.99 -17.96 8.21
C ILE A 176 -9.54 -16.61 7.76
N LYS A 177 -10.68 -16.62 7.09
CA LYS A 177 -11.29 -15.38 6.59
C LYS A 177 -11.73 -14.46 7.73
N PRO A 178 -11.33 -13.18 7.72
CA PRO A 178 -11.84 -12.21 8.68
C PRO A 178 -13.32 -11.93 8.46
N ASP A 179 -13.99 -11.48 9.53
CA ASP A 179 -15.38 -11.04 9.45
C ASP A 179 -15.55 -9.82 8.55
N GLY A 180 -16.73 -9.71 7.92
CA GLY A 180 -17.12 -8.58 7.08
C GLY A 180 -17.00 -8.84 5.59
N LYS A 181 -17.24 -7.78 4.80
CA LYS A 181 -17.12 -7.84 3.35
C LYS A 181 -15.65 -7.80 2.93
N LEU A 182 -15.30 -8.68 2.02
CA LEU A 182 -13.97 -8.79 1.44
C LEU A 182 -14.01 -8.51 -0.06
N THR A 183 -12.92 -7.98 -0.58
CA THR A 183 -12.74 -7.75 -2.02
C THR A 183 -11.51 -8.47 -2.54
N ARG A 184 -11.51 -8.76 -3.84
CA ARG A 184 -10.32 -9.22 -4.58
C ARG A 184 -9.59 -8.05 -5.25
N GLY A 185 -10.07 -6.83 -5.08
CA GLY A 185 -9.58 -5.66 -5.80
C GLY A 185 -9.86 -5.78 -7.30
N LEU A 186 -8.90 -5.40 -8.11
CA LEU A 186 -8.93 -5.57 -9.57
C LEU A 186 -8.17 -6.82 -10.04
N TYR A 187 -7.65 -7.64 -9.13
CA TYR A 187 -6.92 -8.85 -9.50
C TYR A 187 -7.80 -9.91 -10.21
N TYR A 188 -9.14 -9.82 -10.05
CA TYR A 188 -10.10 -10.76 -10.63
C TYR A 188 -11.31 -10.04 -11.20
#